data_2d66f502d558ab50cab802baaf511cb0
#
_entry.id   2d66f502d558ab50cab802baaf511cb0
#
_cell.length_a   1.000
_cell.length_b   1.000
_cell.length_c   1.000
_cell.angle_alpha   90.00
_cell.angle_beta   90.00
_cell.angle_gamma   90.00
#
_symmetry.space_group_name_H-M   'P 1'
#
loop_
_entity.id
_entity.type
_entity.pdbx_description
1 polymer ?
#
loop_
_entity_poly.entity_id
_entity_poly.type
_entity_poly.pdbx_seq_one_letter_code
_entity_poly.pdbx_strand_id
1 'polypeptide(L)'
;MKQNSKKEKAKLTQWSNEPTCQDLKNDYEKSSSFHEEYKRKLLQYAEDREGGKKITARPGKSTARPKVVRKNAEWKYPKLEDPFLNTEDMFEIRPRTWEDTKAAEQNALLLNYQWSTKIPKVKLVNDVVRYLVDEGTVVVKTGWTVKEETVKVMQEEPVYAGPEESIILMERAVNSGEMTVEEFQARMSNGDPMQVGVKMVEVEVQKIVKNQPKYEVCNNA
;
A
#
# COMPACT_ATOMS: atom_id res chain seq x y z
N MET A 1 9.27 -18.90 49.48
CA MET A 1 9.88 -18.92 48.12
C MET A 1 8.91 -18.26 47.15
N LYS A 2 9.16 -16.99 46.77
CA LYS A 2 8.35 -16.29 45.76
C LYS A 2 9.01 -16.55 44.41
N GLN A 3 8.31 -17.33 43.57
CA GLN A 3 8.69 -17.50 42.17
C GLN A 3 8.46 -16.17 41.42
N ASN A 4 9.54 -15.47 41.09
CA ASN A 4 9.53 -14.40 40.12
C ASN A 4 9.33 -15.02 38.74
N SER A 5 8.09 -15.11 38.28
CA SER A 5 7.81 -15.37 36.88
C SER A 5 8.27 -14.15 36.08
N LYS A 6 9.45 -14.23 35.48
CA LYS A 6 9.82 -13.32 34.37
C LYS A 6 8.74 -13.47 33.31
N LYS A 7 7.83 -12.48 33.21
CA LYS A 7 6.95 -12.36 32.06
C LYS A 7 7.85 -12.24 30.82
N GLU A 8 7.96 -13.30 30.04
CA GLU A 8 8.55 -13.24 28.72
C GLU A 8 7.79 -12.16 27.94
N LYS A 9 8.51 -11.11 27.58
CA LYS A 9 7.96 -10.06 26.74
C LYS A 9 7.63 -10.70 25.39
N ALA A 10 6.40 -10.62 24.97
CA ALA A 10 5.97 -11.08 23.66
C ALA A 10 6.86 -10.39 22.59
N LYS A 11 7.58 -11.18 21.82
CA LYS A 11 8.36 -10.68 20.69
C LYS A 11 7.39 -10.25 19.61
N LEU A 12 7.52 -9.01 19.16
CA LEU A 12 6.70 -8.45 18.06
C LEU A 12 7.04 -9.07 16.71
N THR A 13 8.26 -9.57 16.58
CA THR A 13 8.77 -10.21 15.36
C THR A 13 9.55 -11.46 15.74
N GLN A 14 9.72 -12.39 14.81
CA GLN A 14 10.51 -13.61 15.03
C GLN A 14 12.01 -13.42 14.69
N TRP A 15 12.52 -12.22 14.72
CA TRP A 15 13.92 -11.97 14.44
C TRP A 15 14.79 -12.45 15.60
N SER A 16 15.88 -13.14 15.26
CA SER A 16 16.84 -13.63 16.26
C SER A 16 17.51 -12.48 17.03
N ASN A 17 17.66 -11.32 16.42
CA ASN A 17 18.29 -10.11 16.96
C ASN A 17 17.30 -8.95 17.08
N GLU A 18 16.09 -9.21 17.55
CA GLU A 18 15.12 -8.14 17.78
C GLU A 18 15.62 -7.15 18.82
N PRO A 19 15.71 -5.84 18.50
CA PRO A 19 16.17 -4.82 19.45
C PRO A 19 15.19 -4.71 20.62
N THR A 20 15.71 -4.55 21.81
CA THR A 20 14.87 -4.30 22.98
C THR A 20 14.36 -2.86 22.98
N CYS A 21 13.28 -2.60 23.71
CA CYS A 21 12.76 -1.23 23.85
C CYS A 21 13.81 -0.27 24.44
N GLN A 22 14.75 -0.79 25.24
CA GLN A 22 15.83 0.01 25.81
C GLN A 22 16.89 0.35 24.75
N ASP A 23 17.20 -0.57 23.85
CA ASP A 23 18.13 -0.33 22.74
C ASP A 23 17.58 0.76 21.81
N LEU A 24 16.28 0.68 21.47
CA LEU A 24 15.62 1.70 20.66
C LEU A 24 15.62 3.09 21.32
N LYS A 25 15.42 3.15 22.65
CA LYS A 25 15.52 4.42 23.37
C LYS A 25 16.94 4.99 23.36
N ASN A 26 17.94 4.15 23.61
CA ASN A 26 19.33 4.56 23.58
C ASN A 26 19.74 5.07 22.20
N ASP A 27 19.29 4.41 21.14
CA ASP A 27 19.57 4.83 19.77
C ASP A 27 18.85 6.14 19.42
N TYR A 28 17.62 6.32 19.88
CA TYR A 28 16.89 7.58 19.74
C TYR A 28 17.61 8.73 20.47
N GLU A 29 18.02 8.53 21.72
CA GLU A 29 18.74 9.56 22.49
C GLU A 29 20.07 9.94 21.85
N LYS A 30 20.84 8.96 21.35
CA LYS A 30 22.08 9.22 20.61
C LYS A 30 21.85 10.01 19.32
N SER A 31 20.80 9.69 18.59
CA SER A 31 20.50 10.37 17.31
C SER A 31 19.91 11.76 17.50
N SER A 32 19.25 12.01 18.64
CA SER A 32 18.53 13.27 18.92
C SER A 32 19.46 14.49 18.87
N SER A 33 20.66 14.40 19.41
CA SER A 33 21.62 15.52 19.42
C SER A 33 22.06 15.93 18.01
N PHE A 34 22.29 14.95 17.13
CA PHE A 34 22.61 15.20 15.72
C PHE A 34 21.41 15.79 14.97
N HIS A 35 20.21 15.32 15.30
CA HIS A 35 19.00 15.82 14.69
C HIS A 35 18.73 17.29 15.05
N GLU A 36 18.96 17.70 16.29
CA GLU A 36 18.82 19.11 16.69
C GLU A 36 19.80 20.03 15.98
N GLU A 37 21.05 19.61 15.80
CA GLU A 37 22.03 20.38 15.01
C GLU A 37 21.58 20.51 13.55
N TYR A 38 21.13 19.42 12.96
CA TYR A 38 20.60 19.41 11.60
C TYR A 38 19.38 20.31 11.45
N LYS A 39 18.43 20.22 12.37
CA LYS A 39 17.23 21.08 12.40
C LYS A 39 17.59 22.57 12.45
N ARG A 40 18.59 22.93 13.23
CA ARG A 40 19.06 24.33 13.29
C ARG A 40 19.62 24.80 11.95
N LYS A 41 20.35 23.93 11.22
CA LYS A 41 20.83 24.23 9.86
C LYS A 41 19.68 24.37 8.88
N LEU A 42 18.66 23.51 8.94
CA LEU A 42 17.47 23.59 8.10
C LEU A 42 16.71 24.91 8.29
N LEU A 43 16.54 25.36 9.54
CA LEU A 43 15.92 26.64 9.83
C LEU A 43 16.72 27.80 9.24
N GLN A 44 18.04 27.74 9.31
CA GLN A 44 18.90 28.74 8.67
C GLN A 44 18.74 28.75 7.13
N TYR A 45 18.69 27.58 6.50
CA TYR A 45 18.46 27.49 5.05
C TYR A 45 17.08 28.03 4.63
N ALA A 46 16.05 27.77 5.45
CA ALA A 46 14.72 28.34 5.25
C ALA A 46 14.72 29.87 5.36
N GLU A 47 15.43 30.43 6.34
CA GLU A 47 15.61 31.88 6.46
C GLU A 47 16.36 32.48 5.26
N ASP A 48 17.44 31.84 4.81
CA ASP A 48 18.23 32.29 3.66
C ASP A 48 17.42 32.25 2.36
N ARG A 49 16.56 31.22 2.21
CA ARG A 49 15.62 31.13 1.08
C ARG A 49 14.66 32.30 1.02
N GLU A 50 14.20 32.77 2.19
CA GLU A 50 13.28 33.93 2.30
C GLU A 50 14.01 35.29 2.29
N GLY A 51 15.33 35.30 2.05
CA GLY A 51 16.15 36.49 1.92
C GLY A 51 16.96 36.84 3.17
N GLY A 52 17.19 35.87 4.08
CA GLY A 52 18.00 36.02 5.27
C GLY A 52 17.29 36.78 6.41
N LYS A 53 18.06 37.16 7.45
CA LYS A 53 17.52 37.85 8.64
C LYS A 53 16.91 39.21 8.29
N LYS A 54 15.78 39.55 8.93
CA LYS A 54 15.10 40.83 8.75
C LYS A 54 16.04 41.98 9.13
N ILE A 55 16.28 42.89 8.20
CA ILE A 55 17.09 44.09 8.43
C ILE A 55 16.18 45.15 9.04
N THR A 56 16.62 45.75 10.12
CA THR A 56 15.91 46.89 10.72
C THR A 56 15.95 48.05 9.74
N ALA A 57 14.77 48.63 9.42
CA ALA A 57 14.66 49.75 8.52
C ALA A 57 15.43 50.95 9.07
N ARG A 58 16.35 51.49 8.27
CA ARG A 58 17.04 52.75 8.57
C ARG A 58 16.34 53.86 7.76
N PRO A 59 16.17 55.04 8.34
CA PRO A 59 15.57 56.15 7.62
C PRO A 59 16.28 56.41 6.28
N GLY A 60 15.52 56.50 5.19
CA GLY A 60 16.05 56.76 3.84
C GLY A 60 16.76 55.60 3.11
N LYS A 61 16.74 54.38 3.67
CA LYS A 61 17.29 53.19 2.99
C LYS A 61 16.23 52.14 2.67
N SER A 62 16.38 51.51 1.51
CA SER A 62 15.50 50.41 1.09
C SER A 62 15.71 49.18 1.97
N THR A 63 14.61 48.51 2.31
CA THR A 63 14.58 47.21 3.01
C THR A 63 14.33 46.06 2.05
N ALA A 64 14.33 46.30 0.74
CA ALA A 64 14.14 45.28 -0.30
C ALA A 64 15.27 44.24 -0.25
N ARG A 65 14.86 42.96 -0.21
CA ARG A 65 15.78 41.81 -0.20
C ARG A 65 15.46 40.90 -1.36
N PRO A 66 16.36 40.76 -2.33
CA PRO A 66 16.16 39.82 -3.42
C PRO A 66 16.27 38.38 -2.91
N LYS A 67 15.23 37.55 -3.16
CA LYS A 67 15.19 36.13 -2.81
C LYS A 67 15.92 35.30 -3.86
N VAL A 68 17.24 35.52 -4.00
CA VAL A 68 18.05 34.87 -5.05
C VAL A 68 18.13 33.37 -4.86
N VAL A 69 18.26 32.89 -3.62
CA VAL A 69 18.31 31.47 -3.29
C VAL A 69 17.01 30.77 -3.72
N ARG A 70 15.86 31.38 -3.40
CA ARG A 70 14.55 30.88 -3.81
C ARG A 70 14.42 30.78 -5.32
N LYS A 71 14.81 31.84 -6.03
CA LYS A 71 14.78 31.82 -7.49
C LYS A 71 15.61 30.70 -8.09
N ASN A 72 16.82 30.47 -7.55
CA ASN A 72 17.68 29.38 -8.00
C ASN A 72 17.11 27.99 -7.68
N ALA A 73 16.49 27.82 -6.51
CA ALA A 73 15.81 26.58 -6.14
C ALA A 73 14.64 26.27 -7.09
N GLU A 74 13.78 27.27 -7.35
CA GLU A 74 12.64 27.13 -8.26
C GLU A 74 13.03 26.75 -9.68
N TRP A 75 14.22 27.13 -10.15
CA TRP A 75 14.74 26.72 -11.45
C TRP A 75 15.29 25.29 -11.47
N LYS A 76 15.69 24.77 -10.31
CA LYS A 76 16.18 23.39 -10.21
C LYS A 76 15.07 22.35 -10.21
N TYR A 77 13.90 22.68 -9.62
CA TYR A 77 12.82 21.73 -9.51
C TYR A 77 12.42 21.08 -10.85
N PRO A 78 12.04 21.83 -11.89
CA PRO A 78 11.64 21.23 -13.15
C PRO A 78 12.74 20.38 -13.79
N LYS A 79 14.00 20.81 -13.68
CA LYS A 79 15.13 20.06 -14.25
C LYS A 79 15.38 18.72 -13.58
N LEU A 80 15.09 18.62 -12.27
CA LEU A 80 15.22 17.39 -11.52
C LEU A 80 13.98 16.50 -11.61
N GLU A 81 12.80 17.09 -11.84
CA GLU A 81 11.54 16.37 -12.02
C GLU A 81 11.44 15.72 -13.41
N ASP A 82 11.97 16.39 -14.43
CA ASP A 82 11.86 16.01 -15.86
C ASP A 82 12.23 14.54 -16.15
N PRO A 83 13.36 13.99 -15.69
CA PRO A 83 13.73 12.59 -15.95
C PRO A 83 12.74 11.57 -15.39
N PHE A 84 12.05 11.90 -14.29
CA PHE A 84 11.10 11.00 -13.63
C PHE A 84 9.69 11.11 -14.18
N LEU A 85 9.31 12.27 -14.71
CA LEU A 85 7.95 12.51 -15.21
C LEU A 85 7.77 12.20 -16.68
N ASN A 86 8.80 12.46 -17.50
CA ASN A 86 8.73 12.31 -18.95
C ASN A 86 9.10 10.91 -19.45
N THR A 87 9.63 10.04 -18.58
CA THR A 87 9.94 8.67 -18.95
C THR A 87 8.72 7.79 -18.76
N GLU A 88 8.29 7.08 -19.82
CA GLU A 88 7.16 6.15 -19.77
C GLU A 88 7.54 4.90 -18.98
N ASP A 89 8.66 4.27 -19.31
CA ASP A 89 9.19 3.07 -18.68
C ASP A 89 10.31 3.44 -17.70
N MET A 90 9.92 3.72 -16.45
CA MET A 90 10.87 4.13 -15.40
C MET A 90 11.72 2.98 -14.88
N PHE A 91 11.17 1.76 -14.88
CA PHE A 91 11.81 0.59 -14.31
C PHE A 91 12.22 -0.41 -15.38
N GLU A 92 13.51 -0.70 -15.44
CA GLU A 92 14.10 -1.79 -16.22
C GLU A 92 14.53 -2.89 -15.27
N ILE A 93 14.01 -4.11 -15.45
CA ILE A 93 14.38 -5.28 -14.65
C ILE A 93 15.19 -6.22 -15.51
N ARG A 94 16.42 -6.51 -15.07
CA ARG A 94 17.31 -7.43 -15.77
C ARG A 94 17.24 -8.80 -15.12
N PRO A 95 17.03 -9.86 -15.90
CA PRO A 95 17.04 -11.22 -15.39
C PRO A 95 18.42 -11.59 -14.84
N ARG A 96 18.44 -12.38 -13.80
CA ARG A 96 19.69 -12.88 -13.21
C ARG A 96 20.13 -14.21 -13.83
N THR A 97 19.15 -15.03 -14.21
CA THR A 97 19.32 -16.30 -14.90
C THR A 97 18.49 -16.33 -16.17
N TRP A 98 18.79 -17.23 -17.09
CA TRP A 98 18.03 -17.41 -18.32
C TRP A 98 16.55 -17.73 -18.05
N GLU A 99 16.29 -18.52 -17.02
CA GLU A 99 14.94 -18.95 -16.63
C GLU A 99 14.08 -17.78 -16.14
N ASP A 100 14.70 -16.73 -15.58
CA ASP A 100 14.02 -15.57 -15.02
C ASP A 100 13.63 -14.51 -16.08
N THR A 101 13.97 -14.70 -17.36
CA THR A 101 13.78 -13.68 -18.41
C THR A 101 12.33 -13.27 -18.52
N LYS A 102 11.40 -14.23 -18.61
CA LYS A 102 9.95 -13.93 -18.70
C LYS A 102 9.40 -13.27 -17.43
N ALA A 103 9.88 -13.69 -16.27
CA ALA A 103 9.49 -13.12 -15.00
C ALA A 103 9.98 -11.67 -14.85
N ALA A 104 11.20 -11.37 -15.32
CA ALA A 104 11.75 -10.02 -15.33
C ALA A 104 10.93 -9.07 -16.21
N GLU A 105 10.55 -9.50 -17.42
CA GLU A 105 9.69 -8.73 -18.31
C GLU A 105 8.30 -8.45 -17.68
N GLN A 106 7.66 -9.47 -17.10
CA GLN A 106 6.37 -9.31 -16.43
C GLN A 106 6.46 -8.36 -15.23
N ASN A 107 7.52 -8.48 -14.44
CA ASN A 107 7.74 -7.60 -13.30
C ASN A 107 8.01 -6.15 -13.73
N ALA A 108 8.75 -5.93 -14.82
CA ALA A 108 8.97 -4.60 -15.39
C ALA A 108 7.64 -3.96 -15.83
N LEU A 109 6.80 -4.70 -16.56
CA LEU A 109 5.47 -4.24 -16.96
C LEU A 109 4.58 -3.90 -15.76
N LEU A 110 4.57 -4.76 -14.75
CA LEU A 110 3.79 -4.56 -13.54
C LEU A 110 4.22 -3.32 -12.76
N LEU A 111 5.53 -3.12 -12.58
CA LEU A 111 6.06 -1.95 -11.87
C LEU A 111 5.79 -0.66 -12.62
N ASN A 112 5.99 -0.64 -13.93
CA ASN A 112 5.70 0.53 -14.75
C ASN A 112 4.20 0.86 -14.77
N TYR A 113 3.34 -0.16 -14.83
CA TYR A 113 1.90 0.02 -14.68
C TYR A 113 1.52 0.58 -13.31
N GLN A 114 2.08 0.07 -12.22
CA GLN A 114 1.81 0.59 -10.87
C GLN A 114 2.32 2.03 -10.72
N TRP A 115 3.50 2.32 -11.24
CA TRP A 115 4.07 3.67 -11.24
C TRP A 115 3.19 4.68 -11.95
N SER A 116 2.65 4.32 -13.10
CA SER A 116 1.84 5.24 -13.91
C SER A 116 0.39 5.39 -13.42
N THR A 117 -0.21 4.31 -12.87
CA THR A 117 -1.65 4.27 -12.58
C THR A 117 -2.02 4.26 -11.10
N LYS A 118 -1.20 3.62 -10.25
CA LYS A 118 -1.54 3.43 -8.83
C LYS A 118 -0.87 4.43 -7.90
N ILE A 119 0.26 4.98 -8.33
CA ILE A 119 1.02 5.94 -7.55
C ILE A 119 0.74 7.35 -8.09
N PRO A 120 0.47 8.34 -7.24
CA PRO A 120 0.40 9.73 -7.67
C PRO A 120 1.80 10.27 -7.97
N LYS A 121 2.41 9.78 -9.08
CA LYS A 121 3.82 10.01 -9.42
C LYS A 121 4.22 11.48 -9.43
N VAL A 122 3.37 12.34 -10.00
CA VAL A 122 3.65 13.78 -10.10
C VAL A 122 3.79 14.39 -8.71
N LYS A 123 2.85 14.09 -7.80
CA LYS A 123 2.91 14.60 -6.44
C LYS A 123 4.12 14.05 -5.69
N LEU A 124 4.36 12.74 -5.78
CA LEU A 124 5.48 12.10 -5.11
C LEU A 124 6.83 12.69 -5.57
N VAL A 125 7.05 12.78 -6.88
CA VAL A 125 8.29 13.33 -7.46
C VAL A 125 8.47 14.80 -7.07
N ASN A 126 7.40 15.60 -7.16
CA ASN A 126 7.44 17.00 -6.76
C ASN A 126 7.82 17.16 -5.28
N ASP A 127 7.17 16.41 -4.38
CA ASP A 127 7.45 16.49 -2.96
C ASP A 127 8.90 16.04 -2.67
N VAL A 128 9.35 14.93 -3.27
CA VAL A 128 10.72 14.43 -3.11
C VAL A 128 11.76 15.44 -3.61
N VAL A 129 11.56 16.00 -4.79
CA VAL A 129 12.50 16.96 -5.37
C VAL A 129 12.55 18.25 -4.56
N ARG A 130 11.41 18.73 -4.05
CA ARG A 130 11.37 19.92 -3.18
C ARG A 130 12.16 19.72 -1.90
N TYR A 131 11.90 18.63 -1.18
CA TYR A 131 12.66 18.32 0.04
C TYR A 131 14.16 18.12 -0.25
N LEU A 132 14.49 17.45 -1.37
CA LEU A 132 15.88 17.23 -1.75
C LEU A 132 16.62 18.54 -2.04
N VAL A 133 15.99 19.49 -2.73
CA VAL A 133 16.60 20.79 -3.07
C VAL A 133 16.64 21.74 -1.87
N ASP A 134 15.57 21.74 -1.05
CA ASP A 134 15.42 22.69 0.05
C ASP A 134 16.17 22.22 1.31
N GLU A 135 16.18 20.92 1.59
CA GLU A 135 16.70 20.35 2.83
C GLU A 135 17.95 19.47 2.60
N GLY A 136 18.23 19.07 1.36
CA GLY A 136 19.37 18.23 1.00
C GLY A 136 19.15 16.73 1.19
N THR A 137 18.17 16.33 1.98
CA THR A 137 17.80 14.92 2.21
C THR A 137 16.31 14.76 2.20
N VAL A 138 15.85 13.57 1.81
CA VAL A 138 14.43 13.21 1.83
C VAL A 138 14.28 11.78 2.34
N VAL A 139 13.32 11.58 3.21
CA VAL A 139 12.94 10.26 3.71
C VAL A 139 11.56 9.92 3.17
N VAL A 140 11.48 8.80 2.47
CA VAL A 140 10.20 8.30 1.92
C VAL A 140 9.83 7.02 2.63
N LYS A 141 8.68 7.03 3.30
CA LYS A 141 8.09 5.85 3.91
C LYS A 141 7.25 5.12 2.88
N THR A 142 7.60 3.87 2.63
CA THR A 142 6.84 2.99 1.74
C THR A 142 6.02 2.00 2.54
N GLY A 143 4.87 1.64 2.02
CA GLY A 143 3.98 0.66 2.64
C GLY A 143 2.99 0.11 1.64
N TRP A 144 2.09 -0.71 2.11
CA TRP A 144 1.02 -1.29 1.31
C TRP A 144 -0.32 -1.02 1.97
N THR A 145 -1.31 -0.61 1.19
CA THR A 145 -2.66 -0.35 1.69
C THR A 145 -3.61 -1.37 1.07
N VAL A 146 -4.20 -2.18 1.95
CA VAL A 146 -5.33 -3.04 1.60
C VAL A 146 -6.55 -2.47 2.30
N LYS A 147 -7.60 -2.22 1.55
CA LYS A 147 -8.90 -1.78 2.08
C LYS A 147 -9.96 -2.74 1.58
N GLU A 148 -10.61 -3.39 2.52
CA GLU A 148 -11.71 -4.31 2.27
C GLU A 148 -13.01 -3.63 2.67
N GLU A 149 -14.02 -3.77 1.84
CA GLU A 149 -15.38 -3.30 2.14
C GLU A 149 -16.34 -4.47 1.99
N THR A 150 -17.26 -4.58 2.94
CA THR A 150 -18.34 -5.56 2.88
C THR A 150 -19.39 -5.05 1.90
N VAL A 151 -19.55 -5.77 0.81
CA VAL A 151 -20.54 -5.46 -0.22
C VAL A 151 -21.58 -6.57 -0.22
N LYS A 152 -22.85 -6.17 -0.23
CA LYS A 152 -23.95 -7.10 -0.39
C LYS A 152 -24.10 -7.46 -1.87
N VAL A 153 -23.94 -8.73 -2.16
CA VAL A 153 -24.06 -9.27 -3.52
C VAL A 153 -25.20 -10.28 -3.53
N MET A 154 -26.05 -10.20 -4.55
CA MET A 154 -27.06 -11.22 -4.76
C MET A 154 -26.39 -12.45 -5.35
N GLN A 155 -26.44 -13.54 -4.61
CA GLN A 155 -25.90 -14.83 -5.04
C GLN A 155 -27.03 -15.83 -5.23
N GLU A 156 -26.91 -16.62 -6.29
CA GLU A 156 -27.85 -17.69 -6.55
C GLU A 156 -27.54 -18.87 -5.63
N GLU A 157 -28.47 -19.17 -4.74
CA GLU A 157 -28.40 -20.38 -3.93
C GLU A 157 -29.36 -21.43 -4.47
N PRO A 158 -28.89 -22.66 -4.67
CA PRO A 158 -29.78 -23.76 -5.08
C PRO A 158 -30.76 -24.08 -3.94
N VAL A 159 -32.03 -24.13 -4.27
CA VAL A 159 -33.07 -24.58 -3.35
C VAL A 159 -33.30 -26.08 -3.58
N TYR A 160 -33.10 -26.84 -2.52
CA TYR A 160 -33.30 -28.27 -2.55
C TYR A 160 -34.68 -28.65 -1.97
N ALA A 161 -35.28 -29.64 -2.55
CA ALA A 161 -36.53 -30.20 -2.03
C ALA A 161 -36.32 -30.94 -0.72
N GLY A 162 -37.32 -31.00 0.11
CA GLY A 162 -37.30 -31.84 1.29
C GLY A 162 -37.09 -33.31 0.94
N PRO A 163 -36.73 -34.19 1.92
CA PRO A 163 -36.43 -35.59 1.63
C PRO A 163 -37.59 -36.34 0.92
N GLU A 164 -38.82 -36.12 1.36
CA GLU A 164 -40.01 -36.77 0.77
C GLU A 164 -40.33 -36.19 -0.63
N GLU A 165 -40.26 -34.87 -0.80
CA GLU A 165 -40.46 -34.22 -2.09
C GLU A 165 -39.38 -34.59 -3.10
N SER A 166 -38.12 -34.72 -2.67
CA SER A 166 -37.02 -35.13 -3.52
C SER A 166 -37.24 -36.51 -4.11
N ILE A 167 -37.74 -37.45 -3.33
CA ILE A 167 -38.07 -38.82 -3.81
C ILE A 167 -39.15 -38.77 -4.87
N ILE A 168 -40.23 -38.02 -4.66
CA ILE A 168 -41.32 -37.90 -5.61
C ILE A 168 -40.86 -37.26 -6.94
N LEU A 169 -40.00 -36.25 -6.82
CA LEU A 169 -39.46 -35.54 -8.00
C LEU A 169 -38.48 -36.43 -8.78
N MET A 170 -37.64 -37.21 -8.10
CA MET A 170 -36.75 -38.18 -8.72
C MET A 170 -37.51 -39.30 -9.41
N GLU A 171 -38.57 -39.83 -8.79
CA GLU A 171 -39.45 -40.84 -9.43
C GLU A 171 -40.11 -40.29 -10.70
N ARG A 172 -40.53 -39.01 -10.68
CA ARG A 172 -41.07 -38.36 -11.90
C ARG A 172 -40.02 -38.20 -12.98
N ALA A 173 -38.79 -37.81 -12.62
CA ALA A 173 -37.67 -37.66 -13.54
C ALA A 173 -37.27 -38.98 -14.18
N VAL A 174 -37.36 -40.09 -13.46
CA VAL A 174 -37.17 -41.46 -14.00
C VAL A 174 -38.28 -41.82 -14.96
N ASN A 175 -39.54 -41.53 -14.61
CA ASN A 175 -40.70 -41.83 -15.46
C ASN A 175 -40.75 -40.96 -16.71
N SER A 176 -40.23 -39.74 -16.69
CA SER A 176 -40.10 -38.86 -17.86
C SER A 176 -38.87 -39.16 -18.73
N GLY A 177 -37.98 -40.02 -18.27
CA GLY A 177 -36.72 -40.35 -18.96
C GLY A 177 -35.61 -39.33 -18.82
N GLU A 178 -35.76 -38.35 -17.93
CA GLU A 178 -34.73 -37.31 -17.62
C GLU A 178 -33.62 -37.83 -16.69
N MET A 179 -33.89 -38.94 -15.98
CA MET A 179 -32.96 -39.59 -15.07
C MET A 179 -32.98 -41.11 -15.28
N THR A 180 -31.81 -41.74 -15.16
CA THR A 180 -31.70 -43.20 -15.24
C THR A 180 -32.00 -43.83 -13.88
N VAL A 181 -32.47 -45.09 -13.89
CA VAL A 181 -32.76 -45.85 -12.67
C VAL A 181 -31.49 -46.00 -11.80
N GLU A 182 -30.33 -46.11 -12.43
CA GLU A 182 -29.03 -46.24 -11.75
C GLU A 182 -28.67 -44.96 -11.01
N GLU A 183 -28.87 -43.80 -11.65
CA GLU A 183 -28.67 -42.48 -11.01
C GLU A 183 -29.66 -42.23 -9.87
N PHE A 184 -30.88 -42.65 -10.00
CA PHE A 184 -31.87 -42.59 -8.92
C PHE A 184 -31.44 -43.40 -7.71
N GLN A 185 -30.99 -44.65 -7.91
CA GLN A 185 -30.51 -45.50 -6.82
C GLN A 185 -29.25 -44.93 -6.17
N ALA A 186 -28.33 -44.38 -6.94
CA ALA A 186 -27.10 -43.76 -6.42
C ALA A 186 -27.41 -42.52 -5.55
N ARG A 187 -28.30 -41.64 -5.98
CA ARG A 187 -28.72 -40.45 -5.21
C ARG A 187 -29.51 -40.82 -3.95
N MET A 188 -30.37 -41.81 -4.04
CA MET A 188 -31.09 -42.33 -2.89
C MET A 188 -30.14 -42.94 -1.82
N SER A 189 -29.10 -43.67 -2.23
CA SER A 189 -28.14 -44.26 -1.30
C SER A 189 -27.23 -43.20 -0.70
N ASN A 190 -26.93 -42.10 -1.38
CA ASN A 190 -26.11 -41.00 -0.88
C ASN A 190 -26.92 -39.97 -0.08
N GLY A 191 -28.26 -40.00 -0.18
CA GLY A 191 -29.14 -39.01 0.46
C GLY A 191 -29.06 -37.63 -0.19
N ASP A 192 -28.71 -37.53 -1.47
CA ASP A 192 -28.57 -36.29 -2.21
C ASP A 192 -29.95 -35.70 -2.56
N PRO A 193 -30.29 -34.49 -2.07
CA PRO A 193 -31.59 -33.89 -2.36
C PRO A 193 -31.66 -33.38 -3.81
N MET A 194 -32.86 -33.36 -4.38
CA MET A 194 -33.09 -32.83 -5.71
C MET A 194 -33.22 -31.32 -5.69
N GLN A 195 -32.50 -30.64 -6.60
CA GLN A 195 -32.61 -29.19 -6.75
C GLN A 195 -33.94 -28.83 -7.42
N VAL A 196 -34.74 -27.99 -6.78
CA VAL A 196 -36.07 -27.58 -7.25
C VAL A 196 -36.04 -26.22 -7.94
N GLY A 197 -35.07 -25.40 -7.59
CA GLY A 197 -34.97 -24.05 -8.10
C GLY A 197 -33.74 -23.34 -7.65
N VAL A 198 -33.70 -22.04 -7.93
CA VAL A 198 -32.63 -21.13 -7.49
C VAL A 198 -33.30 -19.95 -6.80
N LYS A 199 -32.81 -19.63 -5.61
CA LYS A 199 -33.24 -18.46 -4.84
C LYS A 199 -32.12 -17.44 -4.82
N MET A 200 -32.44 -16.20 -5.09
CA MET A 200 -31.50 -15.10 -4.92
C MET A 200 -31.43 -14.72 -3.45
N VAL A 201 -30.26 -14.89 -2.88
CA VAL A 201 -29.99 -14.55 -1.47
C VAL A 201 -28.95 -13.42 -1.43
N GLU A 202 -29.19 -12.47 -0.56
CA GLU A 202 -28.25 -11.39 -0.30
C GLU A 202 -27.14 -11.88 0.61
N VAL A 203 -25.92 -12.03 0.08
CA VAL A 203 -24.75 -12.49 0.83
C VAL A 203 -23.77 -11.33 1.00
N GLU A 204 -23.26 -11.15 2.19
CA GLU A 204 -22.22 -10.18 2.46
C GLU A 204 -20.86 -10.77 2.08
N VAL A 205 -20.24 -10.18 1.05
CA VAL A 205 -18.92 -10.59 0.58
C VAL A 205 -17.91 -9.47 0.84
N GLN A 206 -16.78 -9.84 1.40
CA GLN A 206 -15.66 -8.91 1.54
C GLN A 206 -15.00 -8.70 0.17
N LYS A 207 -15.07 -7.48 -0.33
CA LYS A 207 -14.44 -7.09 -1.59
C LYS A 207 -13.25 -6.19 -1.31
N ILE A 208 -12.11 -6.53 -1.88
CA ILE A 208 -10.94 -5.67 -1.83
C ILE A 208 -11.19 -4.47 -2.75
N VAL A 209 -11.41 -3.32 -2.15
CA VAL A 209 -11.68 -2.06 -2.87
C VAL A 209 -10.36 -1.37 -3.23
N LYS A 210 -9.36 -1.50 -2.36
CA LYS A 210 -8.07 -0.88 -2.56
C LYS A 210 -6.95 -1.85 -2.21
N ASN A 211 -6.07 -2.09 -3.16
CA ASN A 211 -4.88 -2.92 -2.99
C ASN A 211 -3.75 -2.27 -3.79
N GLN A 212 -2.99 -1.41 -3.13
CA GLN A 212 -1.99 -0.59 -3.81
C GLN A 212 -0.85 -0.17 -2.90
N PRO A 213 0.32 0.13 -3.46
CA PRO A 213 1.42 0.71 -2.71
C PRO A 213 1.06 2.09 -2.16
N LYS A 214 1.52 2.38 -0.95
CA LYS A 214 1.39 3.67 -0.28
C LYS A 214 2.77 4.30 -0.13
N TYR A 215 2.85 5.59 -0.41
CA TYR A 215 4.04 6.41 -0.23
C TYR A 215 3.71 7.61 0.63
N GLU A 216 4.62 7.95 1.49
CA GLU A 216 4.53 9.12 2.35
C GLU A 216 5.91 9.75 2.44
N VAL A 217 6.02 10.99 2.01
CA VAL A 217 7.24 11.77 2.16
C VAL A 217 7.25 12.33 3.57
N CYS A 218 8.26 11.95 4.35
CA CYS A 218 8.38 12.38 5.73
C CYS A 218 8.97 13.79 5.77
N ASN A 219 8.41 14.64 6.63
CA ASN A 219 8.99 15.93 6.92
C ASN A 219 10.21 15.75 7.85
N ASN A 220 11.32 16.38 7.51
CA ASN A 220 12.57 16.30 8.28
C ASN A 220 12.67 17.40 9.37
N ALA A 221 11.71 18.34 9.42
CA ALA A 221 11.72 19.49 10.35
C ALA A 221 10.85 19.26 11.60
#